data_438a084692ba8d0ca0246750375dda3d
#
_entry.id   438a084692ba8d0ca0246750375dda3d
#
_cell.length_a   1.000
_cell.length_b   1.000
_cell.length_c   1.000
_cell.angle_alpha   90.00
_cell.angle_beta   90.00
_cell.angle_gamma   90.00
#
_symmetry.space_group_name_H-M   'P 1'
#
loop_
_entity.id
_entity.type
_entity.pdbx_description
1 polymer ?
#
loop_
_entity_poly.entity_id
_entity_poly.type
_entity_poly.pdbx_seq_one_letter_code
_entity_poly.pdbx_strand_id
1 'polypeptide(L)'
;MSGELVVGLLDSGVEAALATHLKASRAFVDQGAPHSLGHGSAIVRIMLHHAPRTPLLHAQVFGERQRTTPELVAAGLDWLRDEGARIVNMSFGLRHDRAVLRQAIAAAHGAGMILVASAPARGAMVYPGGYAGVIRVSGDARCGPDEISALGGAPADYGACPRDADGRLGGASFAATHVAGLLARHLRETDCEPRALLDRLARFHGRERRLA
;
A
#
# COMPACT_ATOMS: atom_id res chain seq x y z
N MET A 1 3.09 25.66 4.26
CA MET A 1 2.24 25.09 5.34
C MET A 1 2.21 23.59 5.14
N SER A 2 3.04 22.81 5.85
CA SER A 2 2.98 21.34 5.78
C SER A 2 1.75 20.90 6.55
N GLY A 3 0.69 20.57 5.83
CA GLY A 3 -0.47 19.90 6.42
C GLY A 3 -0.03 18.59 7.09
N GLU A 4 -0.83 18.10 8.03
CA GLU A 4 -0.60 16.81 8.69
C GLU A 4 -0.52 15.70 7.63
N LEU A 5 0.53 14.87 7.67
CA LEU A 5 0.68 13.75 6.75
C LEU A 5 -0.34 12.67 7.12
N VAL A 6 -1.26 12.37 6.21
CA VAL A 6 -2.33 11.37 6.37
C VAL A 6 -2.08 10.20 5.43
N VAL A 7 -2.26 8.98 5.93
CA VAL A 7 -2.12 7.75 5.12
C VAL A 7 -3.48 7.11 4.88
N GLY A 8 -3.77 6.82 3.62
CA GLY A 8 -4.94 6.06 3.19
C GLY A 8 -4.61 4.58 2.98
N LEU A 9 -5.51 3.72 3.43
CA LEU A 9 -5.44 2.26 3.26
C LEU A 9 -6.65 1.79 2.46
N LEU A 10 -6.42 1.18 1.31
CA LEU A 10 -7.45 0.49 0.51
C LEU A 10 -7.32 -1.02 0.73
N ASP A 11 -8.21 -1.60 1.51
CA ASP A 11 -8.11 -3.02 1.88
C ASP A 11 -9.46 -3.64 2.28
N SER A 12 -9.42 -4.81 2.91
CA SER A 12 -10.55 -5.47 3.56
C SER A 12 -10.81 -4.88 4.95
N GLY A 13 -11.88 -5.33 5.61
CA GLY A 13 -12.27 -4.86 6.93
C GLY A 13 -11.18 -4.96 8.00
N VAL A 14 -11.27 -4.11 9.00
CA VAL A 14 -10.35 -4.00 10.14
C VAL A 14 -11.07 -4.42 11.42
N GLU A 15 -10.40 -5.15 12.30
CA GLU A 15 -10.90 -5.54 13.61
C GLU A 15 -11.28 -4.32 14.48
N ALA A 16 -12.36 -4.45 15.27
CA ALA A 16 -12.85 -3.37 16.10
C ALA A 16 -11.78 -2.80 17.06
N ALA A 17 -10.90 -3.65 17.57
CA ALA A 17 -9.81 -3.23 18.46
C ALA A 17 -8.81 -2.26 17.78
N LEU A 18 -8.63 -2.38 16.46
CA LEU A 18 -7.75 -1.50 15.68
C LEU A 18 -8.48 -0.29 15.09
N ALA A 19 -9.82 -0.31 15.06
CA ALA A 19 -10.61 0.79 14.52
C ALA A 19 -10.39 2.11 15.29
N THR A 20 -10.02 2.04 16.57
CA THR A 20 -9.68 3.21 17.40
C THR A 20 -8.41 3.95 16.95
N HIS A 21 -7.57 3.30 16.16
CA HIS A 21 -6.37 3.91 15.57
C HIS A 21 -6.64 4.58 14.21
N LEU A 22 -7.86 4.46 13.69
CA LEU A 22 -8.25 5.06 12.42
C LEU A 22 -8.86 6.44 12.65
N LYS A 23 -8.38 7.44 11.91
CA LYS A 23 -8.97 8.79 11.87
C LYS A 23 -10.40 8.72 11.30
N ALA A 24 -10.58 7.94 10.24
CA ALA A 24 -11.90 7.62 9.67
C ALA A 24 -11.84 6.29 8.91
N SER A 25 -13.00 5.63 8.82
CA SER A 25 -13.17 4.42 8.02
C SER A 25 -14.49 4.47 7.26
N ARG A 26 -14.45 4.04 5.98
CA ARG A 26 -15.63 3.95 5.12
C ARG A 26 -15.65 2.62 4.37
N ALA A 27 -16.79 1.92 4.43
CA ALA A 27 -17.02 0.72 3.63
C ALA A 27 -17.68 1.11 2.29
N PHE A 28 -17.13 0.59 1.20
CA PHE A 28 -17.64 0.69 -0.17
C PHE A 28 -18.28 -0.62 -0.65
N VAL A 29 -18.18 -1.66 0.17
CA VAL A 29 -18.82 -2.97 -0.02
C VAL A 29 -19.98 -3.11 0.94
N ASP A 30 -20.90 -4.03 0.67
CA ASP A 30 -22.04 -4.29 1.55
C ASP A 30 -21.57 -4.62 2.97
N GLN A 31 -22.19 -3.95 3.94
CA GLN A 31 -21.89 -4.15 5.36
C GLN A 31 -22.39 -5.54 5.79
N GLY A 32 -21.49 -6.37 6.19
CA GLY A 32 -21.75 -7.75 6.59
C GLY A 32 -20.62 -8.70 6.20
N ALA A 33 -19.67 -8.19 5.41
CA ALA A 33 -18.44 -8.94 5.12
C ALA A 33 -17.60 -9.03 6.40
N PRO A 34 -17.58 -10.18 7.08
CA PRO A 34 -16.78 -10.33 8.28
C PRO A 34 -15.30 -10.14 7.95
N HIS A 35 -14.51 -9.72 8.94
CA HIS A 35 -13.05 -9.59 8.91
C HIS A 35 -12.32 -10.91 8.65
N SER A 36 -12.85 -11.75 7.79
CA SER A 36 -12.67 -13.20 7.74
C SER A 36 -11.24 -13.68 7.54
N LEU A 37 -10.29 -12.80 7.23
CA LEU A 37 -8.89 -13.20 7.03
C LEU A 37 -7.87 -12.29 7.73
N GLY A 38 -8.28 -11.28 8.49
CA GLY A 38 -7.37 -10.41 9.22
C GLY A 38 -6.39 -9.59 8.37
N HIS A 39 -6.55 -9.58 7.02
CA HIS A 39 -5.60 -8.92 6.12
C HIS A 39 -5.55 -7.40 6.35
N GLY A 40 -6.70 -6.71 6.34
CA GLY A 40 -6.77 -5.28 6.64
C GLY A 40 -6.23 -4.93 8.03
N SER A 41 -6.50 -5.79 9.03
CA SER A 41 -5.95 -5.65 10.38
C SER A 41 -4.42 -5.79 10.39
N ALA A 42 -3.86 -6.74 9.64
CA ALA A 42 -2.41 -6.90 9.52
C ALA A 42 -1.76 -5.69 8.85
N ILE A 43 -2.39 -5.13 7.81
CA ILE A 43 -1.97 -3.89 7.15
C ILE A 43 -1.92 -2.71 8.14
N VAL A 44 -2.97 -2.54 8.95
CA VAL A 44 -3.00 -1.49 9.99
C VAL A 44 -1.88 -1.70 11.01
N ARG A 45 -1.64 -2.93 11.50
CA ARG A 45 -0.55 -3.21 12.45
C ARG A 45 0.83 -2.86 11.89
N ILE A 46 1.11 -3.20 10.64
CA ILE A 46 2.38 -2.83 9.98
C ILE A 46 2.49 -1.30 9.88
N MET A 47 1.42 -0.62 9.50
CA MET A 47 1.43 0.84 9.41
C MET A 47 1.71 1.49 10.75
N LEU A 48 1.05 1.02 11.82
CA LEU A 48 1.27 1.52 13.19
C LEU A 48 2.68 1.21 13.70
N HIS A 49 3.29 0.10 13.29
CA HIS A 49 4.68 -0.20 13.61
C HIS A 49 5.65 0.87 13.08
N HIS A 50 5.47 1.29 11.81
CA HIS A 50 6.35 2.30 11.21
C HIS A 50 5.99 3.74 11.58
N ALA A 51 4.71 4.05 11.66
CA ALA A 51 4.22 5.42 11.80
C ALA A 51 3.06 5.51 12.82
N PRO A 52 3.30 5.24 14.12
CA PRO A 52 2.25 5.08 15.14
C PRO A 52 1.45 6.36 15.43
N ARG A 53 1.99 7.51 15.05
CA ARG A 53 1.34 8.82 15.25
C ARG A 53 0.79 9.42 13.96
N THR A 54 0.78 8.68 12.86
CA THR A 54 0.27 9.15 11.58
C THR A 54 -1.22 8.83 11.50
N PRO A 55 -2.09 9.82 11.21
CA PRO A 55 -3.51 9.58 11.00
C PRO A 55 -3.75 8.61 9.85
N LEU A 56 -4.58 7.60 10.09
CA LEU A 56 -4.92 6.57 9.11
C LEU A 56 -6.36 6.73 8.66
N LEU A 57 -6.59 6.77 7.35
CA LEU A 57 -7.88 6.65 6.70
C LEU A 57 -8.01 5.23 6.14
N HIS A 58 -9.15 4.61 6.32
CA HIS A 58 -9.38 3.25 5.83
C HIS A 58 -10.61 3.19 4.92
N ALA A 59 -10.39 2.81 3.66
CA ALA A 59 -11.43 2.52 2.69
C ALA A 59 -11.55 1.00 2.53
N GLN A 60 -12.63 0.42 3.05
CA GLN A 60 -12.92 -1.00 2.85
C GLN A 60 -13.50 -1.20 1.46
N VAL A 61 -12.70 -1.74 0.56
CA VAL A 61 -13.07 -2.02 -0.84
C VAL A 61 -13.15 -3.52 -1.16
N PHE A 62 -12.76 -4.38 -0.21
CA PHE A 62 -12.91 -5.83 -0.33
C PHE A 62 -14.01 -6.33 0.60
N GLY A 63 -14.97 -7.03 0.02
CA GLY A 63 -16.05 -7.71 0.71
C GLY A 63 -15.72 -9.16 1.07
N GLU A 64 -16.75 -9.96 1.22
CA GLU A 64 -16.62 -11.40 1.42
C GLU A 64 -15.78 -12.06 0.33
N ARG A 65 -15.06 -13.11 0.67
CA ARG A 65 -14.20 -13.88 -0.24
C ARG A 65 -13.11 -13.04 -0.93
N GLN A 66 -12.69 -11.91 -0.30
CA GLN A 66 -11.64 -11.04 -0.85
C GLN A 66 -11.94 -10.56 -2.29
N ARG A 67 -13.19 -10.24 -2.57
CA ARG A 67 -13.62 -9.74 -3.88
C ARG A 67 -13.77 -8.22 -3.86
N THR A 68 -13.32 -7.59 -4.93
CA THR A 68 -13.53 -6.16 -5.20
C THR A 68 -13.78 -5.94 -6.68
N THR A 69 -14.20 -4.74 -7.05
CA THR A 69 -14.28 -4.31 -8.45
C THR A 69 -13.44 -3.05 -8.66
N PRO A 70 -13.03 -2.74 -9.90
CA PRO A 70 -12.32 -1.51 -10.21
C PRO A 70 -13.08 -0.25 -9.79
N GLU A 71 -14.41 -0.28 -9.84
CA GLU A 71 -15.30 0.83 -9.47
C GLU A 71 -15.26 1.07 -7.96
N LEU A 72 -15.30 0.02 -7.14
CA LEU A 72 -15.19 0.13 -5.69
C LEU A 72 -13.81 0.67 -5.27
N VAL A 73 -12.75 0.20 -5.93
CA VAL A 73 -11.39 0.70 -5.69
C VAL A 73 -11.27 2.17 -6.08
N ALA A 74 -11.82 2.57 -7.23
CA ALA A 74 -11.82 3.96 -7.68
C ALA A 74 -12.58 4.87 -6.69
N ALA A 75 -13.79 4.46 -6.27
CA ALA A 75 -14.58 5.21 -5.29
C ALA A 75 -13.87 5.34 -3.93
N GLY A 76 -13.20 4.27 -3.47
CA GLY A 76 -12.40 4.32 -2.25
C GLY A 76 -11.20 5.26 -2.36
N LEU A 77 -10.52 5.26 -3.51
CA LEU A 77 -9.38 6.15 -3.77
C LEU A 77 -9.82 7.61 -3.86
N ASP A 78 -10.94 7.90 -4.52
CA ASP A 78 -11.50 9.25 -4.59
C ASP A 78 -11.86 9.77 -3.20
N TRP A 79 -12.51 8.95 -2.37
CA TRP A 79 -12.80 9.33 -0.98
C TRP A 79 -11.51 9.60 -0.19
N LEU A 80 -10.48 8.76 -0.30
CA LEU A 80 -9.20 9.00 0.37
C LEU A 80 -8.54 10.31 -0.06
N ARG A 81 -8.64 10.66 -1.35
CA ARG A 81 -8.16 11.95 -1.87
C ARG A 81 -8.92 13.11 -1.24
N ASP A 82 -10.24 13.02 -1.21
CA ASP A 82 -11.12 14.08 -0.70
C ASP A 82 -10.95 14.28 0.82
N GLU A 83 -10.61 13.20 1.57
CA GLU A 83 -10.24 13.26 3.00
C GLU A 83 -8.78 13.70 3.24
N GLY A 84 -8.03 13.98 2.19
CA GLY A 84 -6.67 14.54 2.27
C GLY A 84 -5.55 13.53 2.50
N ALA A 85 -5.73 12.26 2.10
CA ALA A 85 -4.63 11.29 2.15
C ALA A 85 -3.45 11.74 1.27
N ARG A 86 -2.26 11.74 1.84
CA ARG A 86 -1.02 12.07 1.12
C ARG A 86 -0.30 10.83 0.57
N ILE A 87 -0.36 9.73 1.31
CA ILE A 87 0.18 8.42 0.89
C ILE A 87 -0.99 7.44 0.85
N VAL A 88 -1.07 6.62 -0.19
CA VAL A 88 -2.08 5.55 -0.27
C VAL A 88 -1.42 4.21 -0.50
N ASN A 89 -1.73 3.25 0.40
CA ASN A 89 -1.32 1.87 0.28
C ASN A 89 -2.44 1.03 -0.37
N MET A 90 -2.10 0.32 -1.44
CA MET A 90 -2.97 -0.56 -2.21
C MET A 90 -2.39 -1.98 -2.22
N SER A 91 -2.74 -2.76 -1.20
CA SER A 91 -2.16 -4.08 -0.94
C SER A 91 -2.78 -5.20 -1.78
N PHE A 92 -3.05 -4.96 -3.06
CA PHE A 92 -3.69 -5.89 -3.97
C PHE A 92 -3.23 -5.70 -5.43
N GLY A 93 -3.63 -6.65 -6.29
CA GLY A 93 -3.41 -6.56 -7.73
C GLY A 93 -4.57 -7.12 -8.53
N LEU A 94 -5.12 -6.35 -9.46
CA LEU A 94 -6.13 -6.76 -10.43
C LEU A 94 -5.45 -7.16 -11.74
N ARG A 95 -5.96 -8.22 -12.39
CA ARG A 95 -5.31 -8.78 -13.59
C ARG A 95 -5.47 -7.92 -14.84
N HIS A 96 -6.54 -7.14 -14.91
CA HIS A 96 -6.91 -6.41 -16.12
C HIS A 96 -6.89 -4.92 -15.90
N ASP A 97 -6.37 -4.19 -16.88
CA ASP A 97 -6.51 -2.75 -16.97
C ASP A 97 -8.00 -2.38 -17.12
N ARG A 98 -8.44 -1.36 -16.37
CA ARG A 98 -9.80 -0.82 -16.40
C ARG A 98 -9.75 0.70 -16.42
N ALA A 99 -10.49 1.28 -17.36
CA ALA A 99 -10.47 2.74 -17.58
C ALA A 99 -10.85 3.53 -16.30
N VAL A 100 -11.86 3.07 -15.56
CA VAL A 100 -12.30 3.74 -14.32
C VAL A 100 -11.18 3.80 -13.28
N LEU A 101 -10.47 2.69 -13.08
CA LEU A 101 -9.34 2.65 -12.13
C LEU A 101 -8.15 3.47 -12.61
N ARG A 102 -7.83 3.41 -13.91
CA ARG A 102 -6.75 4.21 -14.50
C ARG A 102 -7.00 5.71 -14.33
N GLN A 103 -8.24 6.16 -14.54
CA GLN A 103 -8.63 7.56 -14.36
C GLN A 103 -8.53 8.00 -12.89
N ALA A 104 -9.00 7.18 -11.95
CA ALA A 104 -8.89 7.47 -10.52
C ALA A 104 -7.42 7.55 -10.05
N ILE A 105 -6.56 6.63 -10.51
CA ILE A 105 -5.12 6.66 -10.23
C ILE A 105 -4.46 7.92 -10.81
N ALA A 106 -4.78 8.27 -12.06
CA ALA A 106 -4.24 9.48 -12.69
C ALA A 106 -4.67 10.75 -11.94
N ALA A 107 -5.93 10.84 -11.52
CA ALA A 107 -6.46 11.96 -10.73
C ALA A 107 -5.76 12.05 -9.35
N ALA A 108 -5.62 10.94 -8.65
CA ALA A 108 -4.94 10.88 -7.35
C ALA A 108 -3.45 11.28 -7.47
N HIS A 109 -2.75 10.74 -8.48
CA HIS A 109 -1.36 11.11 -8.75
C HIS A 109 -1.23 12.60 -9.14
N GLY A 110 -2.13 13.11 -10.00
CA GLY A 110 -2.18 14.52 -10.38
C GLY A 110 -2.47 15.47 -9.20
N ALA A 111 -3.19 14.99 -8.19
CA ALA A 111 -3.39 15.70 -6.92
C ALA A 111 -2.16 15.63 -5.98
N GLY A 112 -1.07 14.99 -6.41
CA GLY A 112 0.18 14.89 -5.67
C GLY A 112 0.19 13.79 -4.61
N MET A 113 -0.74 12.82 -4.66
CA MET A 113 -0.73 11.67 -3.76
C MET A 113 0.40 10.70 -4.13
N ILE A 114 1.02 10.12 -3.12
CA ILE A 114 2.04 9.07 -3.26
C ILE A 114 1.30 7.73 -3.23
N LEU A 115 1.33 7.02 -4.36
CA LEU A 115 0.59 5.78 -4.55
C LEU A 115 1.54 4.58 -4.48
N VAL A 116 1.33 3.70 -3.52
CA VAL A 116 2.13 2.47 -3.32
C VAL A 116 1.22 1.27 -3.56
N ALA A 117 1.64 0.35 -4.42
CA ALA A 117 0.87 -0.85 -4.72
C ALA A 117 1.75 -2.11 -4.71
N SER A 118 1.13 -3.22 -4.32
CA SER A 118 1.76 -4.53 -4.45
C SER A 118 1.94 -4.91 -5.92
N ALA A 119 3.07 -5.54 -6.21
CA ALA A 119 3.43 -6.06 -7.52
C ALA A 119 3.94 -7.49 -7.42
N PRO A 120 3.76 -8.32 -8.45
CA PRO A 120 4.29 -9.67 -8.43
C PRO A 120 5.82 -9.64 -8.50
N ALA A 121 6.46 -10.62 -7.87
CA ALA A 121 7.92 -10.79 -7.99
C ALA A 121 8.33 -11.18 -9.42
N ARG A 122 7.46 -11.87 -10.14
CA ARG A 122 7.65 -12.36 -11.51
C ARG A 122 6.31 -12.41 -12.24
N GLY A 123 6.34 -12.42 -13.57
CA GLY A 123 5.16 -12.60 -14.41
C GLY A 123 4.54 -11.29 -14.89
N ALA A 124 3.26 -11.36 -15.23
CA ALA A 124 2.53 -10.24 -15.81
C ALA A 124 2.30 -9.11 -14.80
N MET A 125 2.28 -7.88 -15.31
CA MET A 125 1.92 -6.70 -14.53
C MET A 125 0.49 -6.82 -14.01
N VAL A 126 0.27 -6.32 -12.79
CA VAL A 126 -1.05 -6.19 -12.18
C VAL A 126 -1.38 -4.72 -11.92
N TYR A 127 -2.66 -4.42 -11.77
CA TYR A 127 -3.15 -3.06 -11.56
C TYR A 127 -3.70 -2.90 -10.13
N PRO A 128 -3.45 -1.79 -9.47
CA PRO A 128 -2.99 -0.49 -10.00
C PRO A 128 -1.47 -0.34 -10.20
N GLY A 129 -0.64 -1.30 -9.80
CA GLY A 129 0.82 -1.21 -9.93
C GLY A 129 1.31 -0.91 -11.37
N GLY A 130 0.57 -1.35 -12.40
CA GLY A 130 0.90 -1.10 -13.80
C GLY A 130 0.66 0.32 -14.31
N TYR A 131 0.01 1.18 -13.54
CA TYR A 131 -0.25 2.56 -13.96
C TYR A 131 0.93 3.49 -13.65
N ALA A 132 1.08 4.54 -14.47
CA ALA A 132 2.09 5.55 -14.26
C ALA A 132 1.91 6.25 -12.90
N GLY A 133 3.02 6.62 -12.27
CA GLY A 133 3.03 7.30 -10.98
C GLY A 133 2.90 6.39 -9.75
N VAL A 134 2.57 5.10 -9.92
CA VAL A 134 2.47 4.15 -8.82
C VAL A 134 3.85 3.56 -8.50
N ILE A 135 4.19 3.52 -7.21
CA ILE A 135 5.38 2.83 -6.68
C ILE A 135 5.03 1.35 -6.53
N ARG A 136 5.72 0.50 -7.27
CA ARG A 136 5.49 -0.95 -7.32
C ARG A 136 6.37 -1.67 -6.33
N VAL A 137 5.78 -2.44 -5.43
CA VAL A 137 6.53 -3.14 -4.39
C VAL A 137 6.24 -4.63 -4.40
N SER A 138 7.28 -5.44 -4.38
CA SER A 138 7.22 -6.90 -4.25
C SER A 138 7.83 -7.36 -2.92
N GLY A 139 7.52 -8.59 -2.51
CA GLY A 139 8.21 -9.21 -1.39
C GLY A 139 9.68 -9.51 -1.74
N ASP A 140 10.57 -9.21 -0.80
CA ASP A 140 11.98 -9.57 -0.84
C ASP A 140 12.39 -10.19 0.50
N ALA A 141 12.68 -11.49 0.48
CA ALA A 141 12.99 -12.24 1.71
C ALA A 141 14.31 -11.81 2.38
N ARG A 142 15.15 -11.03 1.68
CA ARG A 142 16.38 -10.45 2.25
C ARG A 142 16.08 -9.32 3.23
N CYS A 143 14.92 -8.66 3.06
CA CYS A 143 14.54 -7.48 3.82
C CYS A 143 13.87 -7.84 5.14
N GLY A 144 14.35 -7.26 6.23
CA GLY A 144 13.61 -7.13 7.48
C GLY A 144 12.55 -6.03 7.40
N PRO A 145 11.77 -5.81 8.48
CA PRO A 145 10.68 -4.83 8.48
C PRO A 145 11.07 -3.40 8.08
N ASP A 146 12.25 -2.95 8.47
CA ASP A 146 12.77 -1.60 8.20
C ASP A 146 13.71 -1.53 6.98
N GLU A 147 13.76 -2.59 6.17
CA GLU A 147 14.70 -2.69 5.06
C GLU A 147 14.00 -2.69 3.70
N ILE A 148 14.63 -2.05 2.73
CA ILE A 148 14.16 -1.94 1.35
C ILE A 148 15.25 -2.46 0.40
N SER A 149 14.83 -3.05 -0.70
CA SER A 149 15.68 -3.32 -1.86
C SER A 149 15.24 -2.49 -3.08
N ALA A 150 16.18 -1.91 -3.81
CA ALA A 150 15.94 -1.29 -5.11
C ALA A 150 16.07 -2.37 -6.19
N LEU A 151 14.96 -2.74 -6.85
CA LEU A 151 14.91 -3.87 -7.79
C LEU A 151 15.19 -3.49 -9.25
N GLY A 152 15.23 -2.18 -9.56
CA GLY A 152 15.63 -1.66 -10.85
C GLY A 152 14.57 -1.78 -11.95
N GLY A 153 13.28 -1.85 -11.60
CA GLY A 153 12.20 -1.79 -12.58
C GLY A 153 11.27 -3.01 -12.62
N ALA A 154 10.54 -3.16 -13.72
CA ALA A 154 9.45 -4.13 -13.86
C ALA A 154 9.83 -5.57 -13.46
N PRO A 155 8.88 -6.32 -12.85
CA PRO A 155 7.51 -5.90 -12.52
C PRO A 155 7.40 -5.07 -11.23
N ALA A 156 8.45 -4.93 -10.43
CA ALA A 156 8.48 -4.12 -9.20
C ALA A 156 9.69 -3.19 -9.17
N ASP A 157 9.49 -1.98 -8.64
CA ASP A 157 10.54 -0.97 -8.46
C ASP A 157 11.37 -1.27 -7.22
N TYR A 158 10.67 -1.65 -6.13
CA TYR A 158 11.26 -1.93 -4.81
C TYR A 158 10.82 -3.28 -4.28
N GLY A 159 11.61 -3.80 -3.36
CA GLY A 159 11.29 -4.94 -2.53
C GLY A 159 11.33 -4.54 -1.05
N ALA A 160 10.54 -5.23 -0.22
CA ALA A 160 10.55 -5.06 1.22
C ALA A 160 10.15 -6.37 1.93
N CYS A 161 10.15 -6.35 3.25
CA CYS A 161 9.77 -7.49 4.08
C CYS A 161 8.40 -8.06 3.62
N PRO A 162 8.33 -9.33 3.23
CA PRO A 162 7.07 -9.93 2.79
C PRO A 162 6.18 -10.42 3.93
N ARG A 163 6.55 -10.20 5.19
CA ARG A 163 5.85 -10.75 6.35
C ARG A 163 4.99 -9.69 7.04
N ASP A 164 3.88 -10.14 7.64
CA ASP A 164 3.11 -9.34 8.58
C ASP A 164 3.88 -9.13 9.91
N ALA A 165 3.32 -8.32 10.80
CA ALA A 165 3.95 -7.99 12.08
C ALA A 165 4.21 -9.23 12.98
N ASP A 166 3.39 -10.28 12.84
CA ASP A 166 3.48 -11.51 13.61
C ASP A 166 4.30 -12.61 12.91
N GLY A 167 4.74 -12.37 11.66
CA GLY A 167 5.47 -13.33 10.83
C GLY A 167 4.63 -14.51 10.31
N ARG A 168 3.30 -14.45 10.48
CA ARG A 168 2.36 -15.54 10.15
C ARG A 168 1.91 -15.54 8.71
N LEU A 169 1.73 -14.35 8.14
CA LEU A 169 1.27 -14.15 6.78
C LEU A 169 2.43 -13.64 5.92
N GLY A 170 2.39 -13.92 4.62
CA GLY A 170 3.44 -13.51 3.71
C GLY A 170 2.89 -13.07 2.35
N GLY A 171 3.55 -12.09 1.72
CA GLY A 171 3.21 -11.65 0.38
C GLY A 171 3.59 -10.21 0.07
N ALA A 172 3.46 -9.85 -1.21
CA ALA A 172 3.75 -8.50 -1.69
C ALA A 172 2.86 -7.41 -1.07
N SER A 173 1.69 -7.78 -0.56
CA SER A 173 0.77 -6.88 0.16
C SER A 173 1.44 -6.27 1.39
N PHE A 174 2.11 -7.09 2.20
CA PHE A 174 2.81 -6.64 3.40
C PHE A 174 4.05 -5.83 3.03
N ALA A 175 4.79 -6.25 2.00
CA ALA A 175 5.93 -5.50 1.49
C ALA A 175 5.54 -4.08 1.05
N ALA A 176 4.44 -3.92 0.31
CA ALA A 176 3.90 -2.62 -0.08
C ALA A 176 3.56 -1.77 1.15
N THR A 177 3.00 -2.39 2.19
CA THR A 177 2.64 -1.69 3.43
C THR A 177 3.88 -1.26 4.21
N HIS A 178 4.93 -2.09 4.28
CA HIS A 178 6.20 -1.69 4.89
C HIS A 178 6.79 -0.47 4.18
N VAL A 179 6.80 -0.45 2.84
CA VAL A 179 7.27 0.72 2.08
C VAL A 179 6.42 1.96 2.34
N ALA A 180 5.08 1.82 2.33
CA ALA A 180 4.18 2.94 2.62
C ALA A 180 4.38 3.48 4.05
N GLY A 181 4.60 2.59 5.02
CA GLY A 181 4.88 2.95 6.41
C GLY A 181 6.23 3.65 6.58
N LEU A 182 7.27 3.19 5.90
CA LEU A 182 8.58 3.86 5.89
C LEU A 182 8.51 5.23 5.23
N LEU A 183 7.78 5.38 4.12
CA LEU A 183 7.50 6.68 3.52
C LEU A 183 6.79 7.61 4.51
N ALA A 184 5.75 7.10 5.20
CA ALA A 184 5.01 7.89 6.19
C ALA A 184 5.90 8.35 7.35
N ARG A 185 6.78 7.48 7.83
CA ARG A 185 7.74 7.77 8.91
C ARG A 185 8.70 8.89 8.51
N HIS A 186 9.32 8.79 7.34
CA HIS A 186 10.40 9.70 6.93
C HIS A 186 9.89 11.01 6.31
N LEU A 187 8.79 10.98 5.55
CA LEU A 187 8.25 12.20 4.90
C LEU A 187 7.55 13.16 5.90
N ARG A 188 7.35 12.76 7.14
CA ARG A 188 6.95 13.70 8.20
C ARG A 188 8.04 14.68 8.57
N GLU A 189 9.29 14.29 8.38
CA GLU A 189 10.47 15.03 8.84
C GLU A 189 11.21 15.72 7.68
N THR A 190 10.97 15.30 6.43
CA THR A 190 11.68 15.81 5.26
C THR A 190 10.75 16.05 4.09
N ASP A 191 10.92 17.16 3.40
CA ASP A 191 10.29 17.41 2.09
C ASP A 191 11.21 16.89 0.98
N CYS A 192 11.09 15.60 0.71
CA CYS A 192 11.95 14.89 -0.22
C CYS A 192 11.08 14.12 -1.23
N GLU A 193 11.59 13.99 -2.45
CA GLU A 193 10.90 13.19 -3.46
C GLU A 193 10.84 11.72 -3.01
N PRO A 194 9.65 11.05 -3.06
CA PRO A 194 9.45 9.72 -2.48
C PRO A 194 10.39 8.64 -3.02
N ARG A 195 10.63 8.60 -4.33
CA ARG A 195 11.52 7.59 -4.94
C ARG A 195 12.98 7.84 -4.57
N ALA A 196 13.43 9.09 -4.55
CA ALA A 196 14.77 9.45 -4.09
C ALA A 196 14.98 9.09 -2.62
N LEU A 197 13.95 9.20 -1.78
CA LEU A 197 13.99 8.73 -0.40
C LEU A 197 14.14 7.20 -0.33
N LEU A 198 13.32 6.45 -1.08
CA LEU A 198 13.40 4.99 -1.11
C LEU A 198 14.75 4.49 -1.65
N ASP A 199 15.32 5.14 -2.67
CA ASP A 199 16.64 4.80 -3.20
C ASP A 199 17.75 4.99 -2.16
N ARG A 200 17.66 6.04 -1.32
CA ARG A 200 18.59 6.26 -0.20
C ARG A 200 18.42 5.25 0.93
N LEU A 201 17.21 4.78 1.17
CA LEU A 201 16.91 3.78 2.19
C LEU A 201 17.22 2.36 1.73
N ALA A 202 17.44 2.13 0.44
CA ALA A 202 17.65 0.81 -0.12
C ALA A 202 18.95 0.19 0.39
N ARG A 203 18.82 -0.90 1.14
CA ARG A 203 19.94 -1.71 1.65
C ARG A 203 20.46 -2.69 0.61
N PHE A 204 19.58 -3.22 -0.22
CA PHE A 204 19.91 -4.18 -1.26
C PHE A 204 19.61 -3.60 -2.64
N HIS A 205 20.45 -3.96 -3.63
CA HIS A 205 20.28 -3.53 -5.01
C HIS A 205 20.17 -4.74 -5.94
N GLY A 206 19.27 -4.62 -6.91
CA GLY A 206 18.96 -5.71 -7.83
C GLY A 206 18.17 -6.85 -7.17
N ARG A 207 17.74 -7.78 -8.00
CA ARG A 207 16.99 -8.96 -7.57
C ARG A 207 17.90 -10.00 -6.96
N GLU A 208 17.38 -10.76 -5.99
CA GLU A 208 18.07 -11.93 -5.48
C GLU A 208 18.38 -12.90 -6.63
N ARG A 209 19.65 -13.20 -6.84
CA ARG A 209 20.07 -14.28 -7.74
C ARG A 209 19.96 -15.59 -6.97
N ARG A 210 19.04 -16.46 -7.35
CA ARG A 210 19.14 -17.85 -6.90
C ARG A 210 20.42 -18.40 -7.51
N LEU A 211 21.35 -18.81 -6.66
CA LEU A 211 22.43 -19.70 -7.10
C LEU A 211 21.76 -20.97 -7.60
N ALA A 212 21.99 -21.28 -8.86
CA ALA A 212 21.49 -22.48 -9.54
C ALA A 212 22.14 -23.73 -8.92
#